data_07594b09738ef6b85c2a24cc9e31a9cf
#
_entry.id   07594b09738ef6b85c2a24cc9e31a9cf
#
_cell.length_a   1.000
_cell.length_b   1.000
_cell.length_c   1.000
_cell.angle_alpha   90.00
_cell.angle_beta   90.00
_cell.angle_gamma   90.00
#
_symmetry.space_group_name_H-M   'P 1'
#
loop_
_entity.id
_entity.type
_entity.pdbx_description
1 polymer ?
#
loop_
_entity_poly.entity_id
_entity_poly.type
_entity_poly.pdbx_seq_one_letter_code
_entity_poly.pdbx_strand_id
1 'polypeptide(L)'
;MYAVKVYEAYITTRLKEKRIIMNKKCLPGELALCIVLIINSLGVCLMAKSGFGISTISSVPFVFNKVFPALSFGTWNYIFQTMLVLTLMILKKAFCFEYIFSFVVGIGFGKMIDVHDAWLALLPNTMALNVL
;
A
#
# COMPACT_ATOMS: atom_id res chain seq x y z
N MET A 1 -7.00 5.69 -45.61
CA MET A 1 -8.33 6.24 -45.23
C MET A 1 -9.10 5.28 -44.33
N TYR A 2 -9.09 3.95 -44.56
CA TYR A 2 -9.73 2.94 -43.70
C TYR A 2 -9.12 2.83 -42.31
N ALA A 3 -7.80 2.82 -42.19
CA ALA A 3 -7.08 2.68 -40.92
C ALA A 3 -7.37 3.82 -39.92
N VAL A 4 -7.54 5.04 -40.40
CA VAL A 4 -7.85 6.21 -39.55
C VAL A 4 -9.25 6.07 -38.94
N LYS A 5 -10.25 5.65 -39.75
CA LYS A 5 -11.62 5.45 -39.26
C LYS A 5 -11.70 4.31 -38.22
N VAL A 6 -10.96 3.23 -38.41
CA VAL A 6 -10.89 2.13 -37.46
C VAL A 6 -10.24 2.58 -36.15
N TYR A 7 -9.18 3.39 -36.23
CA TYR A 7 -8.50 3.95 -35.05
C TYR A 7 -9.38 4.93 -34.27
N GLU A 8 -10.11 5.79 -34.96
CA GLU A 8 -11.08 6.69 -34.31
C GLU A 8 -12.23 5.94 -33.65
N ALA A 9 -12.76 4.91 -34.29
CA ALA A 9 -13.79 4.05 -33.70
C ALA A 9 -13.27 3.33 -32.46
N TYR A 10 -12.04 2.81 -32.48
CA TYR A 10 -11.40 2.16 -31.33
C TYR A 10 -11.23 3.13 -30.16
N ILE A 11 -10.72 4.35 -30.40
CA ILE A 11 -10.55 5.38 -29.37
C ILE A 11 -11.91 5.80 -28.81
N THR A 12 -12.92 6.00 -29.64
CA THR A 12 -14.27 6.39 -29.21
C THR A 12 -14.91 5.30 -28.34
N THR A 13 -14.70 4.03 -28.67
CA THR A 13 -15.18 2.91 -27.88
C THR A 13 -14.48 2.83 -26.53
N ARG A 14 -13.17 3.02 -26.50
CA ARG A 14 -12.36 3.08 -25.27
C ARG A 14 -12.74 4.24 -24.35
N LEU A 15 -13.04 5.41 -24.95
CA LEU A 15 -13.48 6.58 -24.18
C LEU A 15 -14.89 6.38 -23.62
N LYS A 16 -15.79 5.72 -24.36
CA LYS A 16 -17.11 5.32 -23.88
C LYS A 16 -17.04 4.31 -22.74
N GLU A 17 -16.22 3.27 -22.86
CA GLU A 17 -15.97 2.32 -21.77
C GLU A 17 -15.44 3.02 -20.51
N LYS A 18 -14.44 3.88 -20.65
CA LYS A 18 -13.93 4.69 -19.52
C LYS A 18 -15.01 5.56 -18.89
N ARG A 19 -15.89 6.15 -19.68
CA ARG A 19 -16.99 7.00 -19.19
C ARG A 19 -18.07 6.17 -18.48
N ILE A 20 -18.36 4.97 -18.95
CA ILE A 20 -19.31 4.04 -18.33
C ILE A 20 -18.76 3.53 -17.01
N ILE A 21 -17.47 3.22 -16.94
CA ILE A 21 -16.80 2.79 -15.69
C ILE A 21 -16.78 3.94 -14.67
N MET A 22 -16.58 5.18 -15.10
CA MET A 22 -16.62 6.36 -14.21
C MET A 22 -18.02 6.73 -13.75
N ASN A 23 -19.07 6.37 -14.47
CA ASN A 23 -20.45 6.69 -14.09
C ASN A 23 -21.15 5.58 -13.26
N LYS A 24 -20.54 4.42 -13.13
CA LYS A 24 -20.92 3.47 -12.09
C LYS A 24 -20.45 4.07 -10.77
N LYS A 25 -21.36 4.26 -9.80
CA LYS A 25 -21.11 4.72 -8.42
C LYS A 25 -19.95 3.92 -7.81
N CYS A 26 -18.75 4.15 -8.29
CA CYS A 26 -17.54 3.71 -7.60
C CYS A 26 -17.46 4.51 -6.31
N LEU A 27 -17.19 3.84 -5.23
CA LEU A 27 -16.70 4.46 -4.01
C LEU A 27 -15.68 5.55 -4.41
N PRO A 28 -15.76 6.75 -3.84
CA PRO A 28 -14.74 7.76 -4.10
C PRO A 28 -13.37 7.10 -3.89
N GLY A 29 -12.47 7.33 -4.83
CA GLY A 29 -11.16 6.65 -4.84
C GLY A 29 -10.39 6.76 -3.53
N GLU A 30 -10.60 7.86 -2.80
CA GLU A 30 -10.05 8.10 -1.47
C GLU A 30 -10.57 7.09 -0.43
N LEU A 31 -11.86 6.77 -0.48
CA LEU A 31 -12.48 5.81 0.44
C LEU A 31 -12.03 4.38 0.14
N ALA A 32 -11.90 4.03 -1.14
CA ALA A 32 -11.34 2.76 -1.57
C ALA A 32 -9.88 2.62 -1.11
N LEU A 33 -9.09 3.69 -1.22
CA LEU A 33 -7.70 3.73 -0.79
C LEU A 33 -7.58 3.56 0.73
N CYS A 34 -8.41 4.22 1.53
CA CYS A 34 -8.46 4.03 2.98
C CYS A 34 -8.78 2.59 3.37
N ILE A 35 -9.78 1.97 2.74
CA ILE A 35 -10.15 0.58 3.00
C ILE A 35 -8.99 -0.37 2.67
N VAL A 36 -8.34 -0.18 1.52
CA VAL A 36 -7.19 -1.00 1.11
C VAL A 36 -6.02 -0.83 2.08
N LEU A 37 -5.75 0.38 2.56
CA LEU A 37 -4.70 0.63 3.55
C LEU A 37 -4.97 -0.10 4.87
N ILE A 38 -6.21 -0.06 5.36
CA ILE A 38 -6.61 -0.74 6.60
C ILE A 38 -6.43 -2.26 6.46
N ILE A 39 -6.97 -2.84 5.40
CA ILE A 39 -6.90 -4.29 5.17
C ILE A 39 -5.46 -4.75 4.97
N ASN A 40 -4.68 -3.99 4.20
CA ASN A 40 -3.29 -4.34 3.91
C ASN A 40 -2.40 -4.24 5.15
N SER A 41 -2.55 -3.19 5.96
CA SER A 41 -1.79 -3.03 7.22
C SER A 41 -2.12 -4.13 8.22
N LEU A 42 -3.39 -4.50 8.33
CA LEU A 42 -3.82 -5.63 9.17
C LEU A 42 -3.21 -6.95 8.68
N GLY A 43 -3.22 -7.19 7.37
CA GLY A 43 -2.61 -8.37 6.77
C GLY A 43 -1.12 -8.48 7.07
N VAL A 44 -0.37 -7.38 6.95
CA VAL A 44 1.07 -7.35 7.26
C VAL A 44 1.34 -7.63 8.74
N CYS A 45 0.55 -7.05 9.65
CA CYS A 45 0.69 -7.32 11.09
C CYS A 45 0.37 -8.77 11.45
N LEU A 46 -0.67 -9.35 10.85
CA LEU A 46 -1.01 -10.77 11.06
C LEU A 46 0.09 -11.69 10.54
N MET A 47 0.63 -11.43 9.35
CA MET A 47 1.74 -12.19 8.78
C MET A 47 2.99 -12.10 9.67
N ALA A 48 3.30 -10.92 10.20
CA ALA A 48 4.43 -10.70 11.08
C ALA A 48 4.30 -11.49 12.40
N LYS A 49 3.07 -11.61 12.93
CA LYS A 49 2.80 -12.34 14.17
C LYS A 49 2.66 -13.85 13.99
N SER A 50 2.13 -14.30 12.85
CA SER A 50 1.90 -15.73 12.59
C SER A 50 3.19 -16.55 12.41
N GLY A 51 4.33 -15.89 12.14
CA GLY A 51 5.59 -16.57 11.87
C GLY A 51 5.66 -17.32 10.53
N PHE A 52 4.57 -17.33 9.75
CA PHE A 52 4.54 -17.99 8.43
C PHE A 52 5.37 -17.30 7.35
N GLY A 53 5.94 -16.17 7.67
CA GLY A 53 6.73 -15.37 6.73
C GLY A 53 6.04 -14.06 6.38
N ILE A 54 6.85 -13.15 5.89
CA ILE A 54 6.45 -11.80 5.51
C ILE A 54 6.76 -11.63 4.04
N SER A 55 5.99 -10.77 3.33
CA SER A 55 6.30 -10.46 1.94
C SER A 55 7.73 -9.93 1.80
N THR A 56 8.37 -10.19 0.67
CA THR A 56 9.75 -9.77 0.39
C THR A 56 9.99 -8.28 0.61
N ILE A 57 8.99 -7.44 0.34
CA ILE A 57 9.07 -5.98 0.53
C ILE A 57 9.04 -5.61 2.02
N SER A 58 8.20 -6.28 2.80
CA SER A 58 8.06 -6.02 4.25
C SER A 58 9.11 -6.74 5.10
N SER A 59 9.86 -7.70 4.53
CA SER A 59 10.89 -8.44 5.26
C SER A 59 12.06 -7.55 5.68
N VAL A 60 12.45 -6.59 4.84
CA VAL A 60 13.55 -5.67 5.13
C VAL A 60 13.25 -4.82 6.38
N PRO A 61 12.14 -4.02 6.43
CA PRO A 61 11.81 -3.26 7.62
C PRO A 61 11.55 -4.15 8.85
N PHE A 62 11.08 -5.39 8.67
CA PHE A 62 10.89 -6.32 9.77
C PHE A 62 12.21 -6.77 10.39
N VAL A 63 13.21 -7.11 9.58
CA VAL A 63 14.55 -7.47 10.06
C VAL A 63 15.18 -6.28 10.80
N PHE A 64 15.07 -5.08 10.24
CA PHE A 64 15.57 -3.87 10.90
C PHE A 64 14.89 -3.61 12.25
N ASN A 65 13.59 -3.83 12.36
CA ASN A 65 12.88 -3.73 13.62
C ASN A 65 13.37 -4.76 14.66
N LYS A 66 13.73 -5.96 14.22
CA LYS A 66 14.29 -6.99 15.10
C LYS A 66 15.72 -6.68 15.57
N VAL A 67 16.54 -6.09 14.70
CA VAL A 67 17.95 -5.73 15.02
C VAL A 67 18.00 -4.43 15.82
N PHE A 68 17.14 -3.48 15.50
CA PHE A 68 17.09 -2.16 16.15
C PHE A 68 15.69 -1.92 16.73
N PRO A 69 15.39 -2.42 17.94
CA PRO A 69 14.05 -2.28 18.55
C PRO A 69 13.75 -0.85 19.04
N ALA A 70 14.66 0.11 18.81
CA ALA A 70 14.46 1.53 19.16
C ALA A 70 13.34 2.23 18.39
N LEU A 71 12.97 1.69 17.21
CA LEU A 71 11.91 2.21 16.34
C LEU A 71 10.85 1.15 16.11
N SER A 72 9.57 1.59 16.04
CA SER A 72 8.45 0.69 15.77
C SER A 72 8.52 0.09 14.37
N PHE A 73 7.88 -1.04 14.16
CA PHE A 73 7.80 -1.71 12.86
C PHE A 73 7.20 -0.80 11.78
N GLY A 74 6.14 -0.05 12.13
CA GLY A 74 5.54 0.91 11.21
C GLY A 74 6.50 2.05 10.82
N THR A 75 7.32 2.53 11.77
CA THR A 75 8.32 3.56 11.50
C THR A 75 9.41 3.06 10.54
N TRP A 76 9.92 1.85 10.72
CA TRP A 76 10.87 1.23 9.80
C TRP A 76 10.26 1.04 8.40
N ASN A 77 9.02 0.59 8.34
CA ASN A 77 8.30 0.43 7.07
C ASN A 77 8.12 1.78 6.35
N TYR A 78 7.81 2.85 7.08
CA TYR A 78 7.71 4.20 6.55
C TYR A 78 9.04 4.71 6.00
N ILE A 79 10.15 4.54 6.72
CA ILE A 79 11.50 4.93 6.28
C ILE A 79 11.84 4.20 4.97
N PHE A 80 11.59 2.91 4.91
CA PHE A 80 11.86 2.10 3.72
C PHE A 80 11.00 2.52 2.52
N GLN A 81 9.73 2.79 2.74
CA GLN A 81 8.82 3.30 1.72
C GLN A 81 9.27 4.67 1.19
N THR A 82 9.70 5.56 2.08
CA THR A 82 10.25 6.88 1.71
C THR A 82 11.49 6.73 0.84
N MET A 83 12.39 5.83 1.21
CA MET A 83 13.60 5.56 0.44
C MET A 83 13.29 5.04 -0.97
N LEU A 84 12.29 4.17 -1.11
CA LEU A 84 11.84 3.67 -2.41
C LEU A 84 11.25 4.80 -3.28
N VAL A 85 10.41 5.67 -2.71
CA VAL A 85 9.82 6.80 -3.42
C VAL A 85 10.89 7.79 -3.87
N LEU A 86 11.87 8.10 -3.01
CA LEU A 86 13.00 8.95 -3.38
C LEU A 86 13.83 8.34 -4.51
N THR A 87 14.13 7.06 -4.44
CA THR A 87 14.85 6.35 -5.50
C THR A 87 14.10 6.44 -6.83
N LEU A 88 12.79 6.26 -6.80
CA LEU A 88 11.93 6.36 -7.99
C LEU A 88 11.90 7.78 -8.55
N MET A 89 11.88 8.80 -7.69
CA MET A 89 11.98 10.22 -8.09
C MET A 89 13.29 10.52 -8.81
N ILE A 90 14.41 10.03 -8.28
CA ILE A 90 15.74 10.23 -8.87
C ILE A 90 15.82 9.56 -10.24
N LEU A 91 15.32 8.32 -10.35
CA LEU A 91 15.33 7.56 -11.61
C LEU A 91 14.47 8.20 -12.70
N LYS A 92 13.31 8.74 -12.34
CA LYS A 92 12.40 9.38 -13.31
C LYS A 92 12.76 10.83 -13.65
N LYS A 93 13.64 11.46 -12.91
CA LYS A 93 14.02 12.89 -13.07
C LYS A 93 12.84 13.85 -13.19
N ALA A 94 11.66 13.48 -12.68
CA ALA A 94 10.43 14.24 -12.76
C ALA A 94 9.86 14.49 -11.37
N PHE A 95 9.78 15.75 -11.00
CA PHE A 95 9.03 16.21 -9.84
C PHE A 95 7.55 16.25 -10.21
N CYS A 96 6.79 15.21 -9.87
CA CYS A 96 5.32 15.23 -10.00
C CYS A 96 4.67 15.31 -8.63
N PHE A 97 3.61 16.09 -8.51
CA PHE A 97 2.79 16.22 -7.30
C PHE A 97 2.23 14.87 -6.80
N GLU A 98 2.08 13.91 -7.70
CA GLU A 98 1.65 12.55 -7.39
C GLU A 98 2.56 11.83 -6.39
N TYR A 99 3.87 12.14 -6.39
CA TYR A 99 4.82 11.54 -5.44
C TYR A 99 4.65 12.07 -4.01
N ILE A 100 4.24 13.35 -3.87
CA ILE A 100 3.94 13.93 -2.56
C ILE A 100 2.73 13.24 -1.94
N PHE A 101 1.72 12.94 -2.75
CA PHE A 101 0.55 12.19 -2.30
C PHE A 101 0.92 10.77 -1.89
N SER A 102 1.79 10.10 -2.63
CA SER A 102 2.31 8.78 -2.28
C SER A 102 3.08 8.79 -0.94
N PHE A 103 3.75 9.88 -0.64
CA PHE A 103 4.46 10.07 0.63
C PHE A 103 3.48 10.17 1.81
N VAL A 104 2.42 10.95 1.66
CA VAL A 104 1.35 11.07 2.68
C VAL A 104 0.68 9.72 2.93
N VAL A 105 0.39 8.96 1.86
CA VAL A 105 -0.16 7.60 1.95
C VAL A 105 0.80 6.65 2.68
N GLY A 106 2.10 6.76 2.42
CA GLY A 106 3.13 5.97 3.11
C GLY A 106 3.19 6.23 4.62
N ILE A 107 3.08 7.50 5.03
CA ILE A 107 2.98 7.87 6.46
C ILE A 107 1.71 7.27 7.08
N GLY A 108 0.58 7.40 6.41
CA GLY A 108 -0.70 6.83 6.85
C GLY A 108 -0.61 5.33 7.04
N PHE A 109 0.00 4.64 6.10
CA PHE A 109 0.21 3.18 6.17
C PHE A 109 1.10 2.77 7.34
N GLY A 110 2.25 3.45 7.55
CA GLY A 110 3.14 3.19 8.67
C GLY A 110 2.46 3.40 10.03
N LYS A 111 1.72 4.49 10.18
CA LYS A 111 0.92 4.76 11.39
C LYS A 111 -0.15 3.70 11.63
N MET A 112 -0.80 3.24 10.56
CA MET A 112 -1.83 2.21 10.64
C MET A 112 -1.25 0.86 11.07
N ILE A 113 -0.05 0.51 10.61
CA ILE A 113 0.69 -0.66 11.07
C ILE A 113 0.96 -0.57 12.58
N ASP A 114 1.43 0.57 13.08
CA ASP A 114 1.70 0.76 14.50
C ASP A 114 0.44 0.63 15.37
N VAL A 115 -0.68 1.17 14.91
CA VAL A 115 -1.99 1.04 15.59
C VAL A 115 -2.43 -0.42 15.63
N HIS A 116 -2.33 -1.14 14.52
CA HIS A 116 -2.71 -2.55 14.47
C HIS A 116 -1.77 -3.42 15.30
N ASP A 117 -0.48 -3.13 15.30
CA ASP A 117 0.50 -3.87 16.11
C ASP A 117 0.26 -3.66 17.61
N ALA A 118 -0.03 -2.43 18.04
CA ALA A 118 -0.40 -2.12 19.43
C ALA A 118 -1.69 -2.84 19.84
N TRP A 119 -2.70 -2.87 18.97
CA TRP A 119 -3.97 -3.52 19.25
C TRP A 119 -3.85 -5.05 19.30
N LEU A 120 -3.10 -5.62 18.36
CA LEU A 120 -2.78 -7.05 18.34
C LEU A 120 -1.88 -7.48 19.52
N ALA A 121 -1.09 -6.57 20.08
CA ALA A 121 -0.31 -6.84 21.29
C ALA A 121 -1.20 -6.99 22.54
N LEU A 122 -2.38 -6.39 22.55
CA LEU A 122 -3.38 -6.54 23.62
C LEU A 122 -4.15 -7.87 23.56
N LEU A 123 -4.16 -8.55 22.41
CA LEU A 123 -4.78 -9.86 22.29
C LEU A 123 -3.89 -10.91 22.98
N PRO A 124 -4.44 -11.71 23.91
CA PRO A 124 -3.68 -12.76 24.56
C PRO A 124 -3.14 -13.74 23.52
N ASN A 125 -1.87 -14.10 23.66
CA ASN A 125 -1.11 -14.99 22.76
C ASN A 125 -1.75 -16.37 22.55
N THR A 126 -2.81 -16.68 23.25
CA THR A 126 -3.56 -17.95 23.16
C THR A 126 -4.27 -18.15 21.82
N MET A 127 -4.62 -17.08 21.10
CA MET A 127 -5.25 -17.22 19.78
C MET A 127 -4.26 -17.44 18.64
N ALA A 128 -3.03 -16.95 18.76
CA ALA A 128 -2.02 -17.13 17.72
C ALA A 128 -1.41 -18.56 17.71
N LEU A 129 -1.46 -19.26 18.85
CA LEU A 129 -0.93 -20.61 18.97
C LEU A 129 -1.95 -21.73 18.63
N ASN A 130 -3.24 -21.44 18.63
CA ASN A 130 -4.29 -22.43 18.37
C ASN A 130 -4.69 -22.56 16.89
N VAL A 131 -4.03 -21.86 15.98
CA VAL A 131 -4.24 -21.97 14.53
C VAL A 131 -3.13 -22.80 13.86
N LEU A 132 -2.21 -23.33 14.64
CA LEU A 132 -1.24 -24.36 14.26
C LEU A 132 -1.70 -25.72 14.79
#